data_4b9029daf7682a005d08abddd091d8ce
#
_entry.id   4b9029daf7682a005d08abddd091d8ce
#
_cell.length_a   1.000
_cell.length_b   1.000
_cell.length_c   1.000
_cell.angle_alpha   90.00
_cell.angle_beta   90.00
_cell.angle_gamma   90.00
#
_symmetry.space_group_name_H-M   'P 1'
#
loop_
_entity.id
_entity.type
_entity.pdbx_description
1 polymer ?
#
loop_
_entity_poly.entity_id
_entity_poly.type
_entity_poly.pdbx_seq_one_letter_code
_entity_poly.pdbx_strand_id
1 'polypeptide(L)' 'MKSTNDKIEEALSYYRFKSSEIHNYMNANSNLTVDEIVEKAAELSALEYKITALEVANDN' A
#
# COMPACT_ATOMS: atom_id res chain seq x y z
N MET A 1 -0.25 -2.61 26.42
CA MET A 1 0.79 -2.27 25.45
C MET A 1 0.76 -3.25 24.28
N LYS A 2 0.84 -2.74 23.05
CA LYS A 2 0.82 -3.60 21.88
C LYS A 2 2.18 -4.23 21.65
N SER A 3 2.19 -5.49 21.28
CA SER A 3 3.41 -6.18 20.89
C SER A 3 3.92 -5.67 19.54
N THR A 4 5.16 -6.01 19.19
CA THR A 4 5.73 -5.66 17.88
C THR A 4 4.89 -6.24 16.74
N ASN A 5 4.42 -7.49 16.90
CA ASN A 5 3.57 -8.13 15.90
C ASN A 5 2.25 -7.41 15.72
N ASP A 6 1.65 -6.91 16.80
CA ASP A 6 0.40 -6.14 16.71
C ASP A 6 0.61 -4.84 15.95
N LYS A 7 1.73 -4.17 16.16
CA LYS A 7 2.06 -2.94 15.44
C LYS A 7 2.28 -3.21 13.96
N ILE A 8 2.95 -4.31 13.63
CA ILE A 8 3.17 -4.72 12.25
C ILE A 8 1.84 -5.01 11.57
N GLU A 9 0.95 -5.74 12.23
CA GLU A 9 -0.37 -6.08 11.70
C GLU A 9 -1.21 -4.83 11.44
N GLU A 10 -1.17 -3.87 12.34
CA GLU A 10 -1.88 -2.59 12.15
C GLU A 10 -1.33 -1.84 10.93
N ALA A 11 -0.01 -1.77 10.81
CA ALA A 11 0.62 -1.10 9.69
C ALA A 11 0.29 -1.79 8.37
N LEU A 12 0.32 -3.12 8.35
CA LEU A 12 -0.04 -3.90 7.17
C LEU A 12 -1.48 -3.63 6.75
N SER A 13 -2.41 -3.63 7.70
CA SER A 13 -3.81 -3.34 7.40
C SER A 13 -3.97 -1.95 6.79
N TYR A 14 -3.28 -0.97 7.34
CA TYR A 14 -3.34 0.40 6.84
C TYR A 14 -2.78 0.51 5.41
N TYR A 15 -1.61 -0.06 5.18
CA TYR A 15 -0.97 0.04 3.86
C TYR A 15 -1.73 -0.76 2.80
N ARG A 16 -2.29 -1.92 3.16
CA ARG A 16 -3.13 -2.70 2.25
C ARG A 16 -4.40 -1.95 1.88
N PHE A 17 -5.00 -1.25 2.85
CA PHE A 17 -6.17 -0.41 2.58
C PHE A 17 -5.81 0.72 1.62
N LYS A 18 -4.69 1.41 1.84
CA LYS A 18 -4.25 2.50 0.96
C LYS A 18 -3.94 1.98 -0.44
N SER A 19 -3.29 0.83 -0.55
CA SER A 19 -3.00 0.19 -1.83
C SER A 19 -4.29 -0.11 -2.59
N SER A 20 -5.28 -0.66 -1.89
CA SER A 20 -6.58 -0.99 -2.47
C SER A 20 -7.29 0.27 -2.97
N GLU A 21 -7.21 1.37 -2.23
CA GLU A 21 -7.81 2.64 -2.64
C GLU A 21 -7.19 3.13 -3.96
N ILE A 22 -5.87 3.03 -4.10
CA ILE A 22 -5.18 3.46 -5.31
C ILE A 22 -5.59 2.60 -6.51
N HIS A 23 -5.64 1.28 -6.34
CA HIS A 23 -6.10 0.37 -7.38
C HIS A 23 -7.52 0.70 -7.81
N ASN A 24 -8.42 0.93 -6.85
CA ASN A 24 -9.80 1.26 -7.15
C ASN A 24 -9.91 2.59 -7.89
N TYR A 25 -9.13 3.58 -7.47
CA TYR A 25 -9.10 4.88 -8.15
C TYR A 25 -8.67 4.73 -9.60
N MET A 26 -7.59 4.00 -9.85
CA MET A 26 -7.08 3.80 -11.20
C MET A 26 -8.05 3.02 -12.08
N ASN A 27 -8.70 1.99 -11.51
CA ASN A 27 -9.64 1.17 -12.27
C ASN A 27 -10.95 1.88 -12.55
N ALA A 28 -11.36 2.80 -11.69
CA ALA A 28 -12.63 3.52 -11.83
C ALA A 28 -12.53 4.72 -12.78
N ASN A 29 -11.32 5.20 -13.08
CA ASN A 29 -11.12 6.40 -13.87
C ASN A 29 -10.56 6.06 -15.25
N SER A 30 -11.35 6.29 -16.30
CA SER A 30 -10.91 6.04 -17.68
C SER A 30 -10.19 7.24 -18.30
N ASN A 31 -10.17 8.38 -17.62
CA ASN A 31 -9.62 9.63 -18.16
C ASN A 31 -8.38 10.11 -17.41
N LEU A 32 -7.63 9.20 -16.84
CA LEU A 32 -6.39 9.55 -16.13
C LEU A 32 -5.35 10.06 -17.13
N THR A 33 -4.68 11.15 -16.75
CA THR A 33 -3.53 11.64 -17.53
C THR A 33 -2.33 10.74 -17.29
N VAL A 34 -1.34 10.83 -18.18
CA VAL A 34 -0.10 10.07 -18.00
C VAL A 34 0.57 10.45 -16.67
N ASP A 35 0.56 11.73 -16.32
CA ASP A 35 1.15 12.19 -15.07
C ASP A 35 0.46 11.60 -13.86
N GLU A 36 -0.87 11.52 -13.90
CA GLU A 36 -1.65 10.90 -12.82
C GLU A 36 -1.34 9.40 -12.70
N ILE A 37 -1.22 8.71 -13.82
CA ILE A 37 -0.87 7.29 -13.84
C ILE A 37 0.51 7.07 -13.21
N VAL A 38 1.49 7.88 -13.61
CA VAL A 38 2.85 7.79 -13.06
C VAL A 38 2.85 8.06 -11.57
N GLU A 39 2.14 9.10 -11.12
CA GLU A 39 2.07 9.47 -9.72
C GLU A 39 1.44 8.35 -8.88
N LYS A 40 0.33 7.82 -9.33
CA LYS A 40 -0.37 6.75 -8.61
C LYS A 40 0.43 5.45 -8.62
N ALA A 41 1.08 5.13 -9.72
CA ALA A 41 1.95 3.96 -9.81
C ALA A 41 3.13 4.07 -8.86
N ALA A 42 3.71 5.26 -8.71
CA ALA A 42 4.81 5.49 -7.79
C ALA A 42 4.37 5.33 -6.34
N GLU A 43 3.20 5.87 -5.99
CA GLU A 43 2.62 5.69 -4.65
C GLU A 43 2.38 4.22 -4.35
N LEU A 44 1.84 3.50 -5.32
CA LEU A 44 1.55 2.08 -5.17
C LEU A 44 2.82 1.27 -4.96
N SER A 45 3.87 1.56 -5.73
CA SER A 45 5.17 0.90 -5.57
C SER A 45 5.75 1.10 -4.18
N ALA A 46 5.64 2.32 -3.65
CA ALA A 46 6.12 2.62 -2.31
C ALA A 46 5.34 1.84 -1.26
N LEU A 47 4.03 1.73 -1.42
CA LEU A 47 3.19 0.96 -0.50
C LEU A 47 3.50 -0.53 -0.58
N GLU A 48 3.69 -1.07 -1.77
CA GLU A 48 4.03 -2.48 -1.96
C GLU A 48 5.38 -2.81 -1.32
N TYR A 49 6.35 -1.92 -1.45
CA TYR A 49 7.64 -2.09 -0.78
C TYR A 49 7.47 -2.17 0.74
N LYS A 50 6.68 -1.26 1.31
CA LYS A 50 6.44 -1.23 2.75
C LYS A 50 5.72 -2.49 3.22
N ILE A 51 4.73 -2.93 2.46
CA ILE A 51 3.98 -4.15 2.77
C ILE A 51 4.92 -5.36 2.78
N THR A 52 5.74 -5.50 1.75
CA THR A 52 6.69 -6.61 1.66
C THR A 52 7.67 -6.60 2.82
N ALA A 53 8.22 -5.43 3.14
CA ALA A 53 9.16 -5.29 4.26
C ALA A 53 8.52 -5.68 5.59
N LEU A 54 7.28 -5.27 5.80
CA LEU A 54 6.56 -5.60 7.03
C LEU A 54 6.20 -7.09 7.10
N GLU A 55 5.85 -7.68 5.97
CA GLU A 55 5.57 -9.12 5.92
C GLU A 55 6.80 -9.93 6.28
N VAL A 56 7.96 -9.55 5.76
CA VAL A 56 9.23 -10.20 6.09
C VAL A 56 9.51 -10.05 7.59
N ALA A 57 9.32 -8.87 8.14
CA ALA A 57 9.54 -8.62 9.56
C ALA A 57 8.58 -9.43 10.44
N ASN A 58 7.34 -9.59 9.97
CA ASN A 58 6.32 -10.33 10.73
C ASN A 58 6.59 -11.83 10.77
N ASP A 59 7.25 -12.36 9.74
CA ASP A 59 7.57 -13.79 9.66
C ASP A 59 8.80 -14.16 10.49
N ASN A 60 9.54 -13.19 10.98
CA ASN A 60 10.68 -13.41 11.84
C ASN A 60 10.30 -13.20 13.31
#